data_01542147c9cbb12ce0fb44723cd7477d
#
_entry.id   01542147c9cbb12ce0fb44723cd7477d
#
_cell.length_a   1.000
_cell.length_b   1.000
_cell.length_c   1.000
_cell.angle_alpha   90.00
_cell.angle_beta   90.00
_cell.angle_gamma   90.00
#
_symmetry.space_group_name_H-M   'P 1'
#
loop_
_entity.id
_entity.type
_entity.pdbx_description
1 polymer ?
#
loop_
_entity_poly.entity_id
_entity_poly.type
_entity_poly.pdbx_seq_one_letter_code
_entity_poly.pdbx_strand_id
1 'polypeptide(L)'
;MREFAFELYRKAKTDEEMRSAAICMILNNYEKEDKEFIFQAVSTLTFSQDKGWHAVVGKVLSLFEKGGVKNPPKELLRWIYENSRCSCCRFYAVAKMSKLRMLTDELLSECLDDSDEDINVLAVQKIKNREKEREN
;
A
#
# COMPACT_ATOMS: atom_id res chain seq x y z
N MET A 1 1.92 24.07 5.76
CA MET A 1 1.58 23.08 4.70
C MET A 1 0.76 21.92 5.21
N ARG A 2 1.16 21.29 6.33
CA ARG A 2 0.39 20.18 6.91
C ARG A 2 -1.05 20.57 7.24
N GLU A 3 -1.23 21.65 7.98
CA GLU A 3 -2.55 22.13 8.38
C GLU A 3 -3.43 22.43 7.18
N PHE A 4 -2.86 23.00 6.13
CA PHE A 4 -3.57 23.29 4.88
C PHE A 4 -4.06 22.00 4.23
N ALA A 5 -3.23 20.95 4.21
CA ALA A 5 -3.60 19.67 3.62
C ALA A 5 -4.75 19.01 4.36
N PHE A 6 -4.74 19.03 5.69
CA PHE A 6 -5.83 18.48 6.50
C PHE A 6 -7.12 19.27 6.31
N GLU A 7 -7.03 20.60 6.23
CA GLU A 7 -8.19 21.43 5.95
C GLU A 7 -8.78 21.15 4.58
N LEU A 8 -7.91 21.04 3.57
CA LEU A 8 -8.32 20.70 2.22
C LEU A 8 -9.06 19.36 2.19
N TYR A 9 -8.56 18.37 2.92
CA TYR A 9 -9.21 17.07 3.02
C TYR A 9 -10.61 17.18 3.62
N ARG A 10 -10.75 17.94 4.70
CA ARG A 10 -12.06 18.14 5.34
C ARG A 10 -13.05 18.86 4.44
N LYS A 11 -12.59 19.85 3.69
CA LYS A 11 -13.43 20.63 2.77
C LYS A 11 -13.82 19.85 1.52
N ALA A 12 -13.04 18.86 1.15
CA ALA A 12 -13.27 18.07 -0.06
C ALA A 12 -14.57 17.25 -0.01
N LYS A 13 -14.95 16.79 1.18
CA LYS A 13 -16.16 15.95 1.41
C LYS A 13 -16.20 14.76 0.45
N THR A 14 -17.03 14.84 -0.62
CA THR A 14 -17.20 13.78 -1.60
C THR A 14 -16.40 14.01 -2.90
N ASP A 15 -15.63 15.08 -2.97
CA ASP A 15 -14.79 15.37 -4.14
C ASP A 15 -13.54 14.51 -4.09
N GLU A 16 -13.54 13.39 -4.80
CA GLU A 16 -12.46 12.41 -4.81
C GLU A 16 -11.13 12.99 -5.30
N GLU A 17 -11.17 13.84 -6.31
CA GLU A 17 -9.95 14.47 -6.84
C GLU A 17 -9.29 15.37 -5.80
N MET A 18 -10.08 16.19 -5.12
CA MET A 18 -9.59 17.07 -4.06
C MET A 18 -9.11 16.27 -2.85
N ARG A 19 -9.82 15.22 -2.48
CA ARG A 19 -9.42 14.33 -1.39
C ARG A 19 -8.09 13.64 -1.70
N SER A 20 -7.94 13.14 -2.92
CA SER A 20 -6.69 12.49 -3.36
C SER A 20 -5.53 13.45 -3.32
N ALA A 21 -5.73 14.70 -3.80
CA ALA A 21 -4.69 15.73 -3.75
C ALA A 21 -4.29 16.04 -2.31
N ALA A 22 -5.25 16.19 -1.41
CA ALA A 22 -4.99 16.47 0.00
C ALA A 22 -4.23 15.30 0.67
N ILE A 23 -4.61 14.06 0.37
CA ILE A 23 -3.92 12.88 0.88
C ILE A 23 -2.48 12.85 0.40
N CYS A 24 -2.23 13.15 -0.87
CA CYS A 24 -0.86 13.20 -1.40
C CYS A 24 -0.02 14.25 -0.69
N MET A 25 -0.60 15.41 -0.40
CA MET A 25 0.10 16.47 0.36
C MET A 25 0.46 16.00 1.77
N ILE A 26 -0.45 15.30 2.44
CA ILE A 26 -0.20 14.75 3.78
C ILE A 26 0.90 13.68 3.70
N LEU A 27 0.85 12.81 2.71
CA LEU A 27 1.85 11.75 2.52
C LEU A 27 3.24 12.32 2.23
N ASN A 28 3.33 13.45 1.52
CA ASN A 28 4.62 14.12 1.27
C ASN A 28 5.25 14.64 2.55
N ASN A 29 4.45 14.87 3.59
CA ASN A 29 4.91 15.40 4.88
C ASN A 29 4.50 14.48 6.03
N TYR A 30 4.48 13.18 5.77
CA TYR A 30 3.98 12.17 6.69
C TYR A 30 4.78 12.17 7.99
N GLU A 31 4.05 12.09 9.11
CA GLU A 31 4.61 11.91 10.45
C GLU A 31 4.02 10.65 11.07
N LYS A 32 4.70 10.07 12.04
CA LYS A 32 4.29 8.82 12.67
C LYS A 32 2.88 8.85 13.26
N GLU A 33 2.42 10.02 13.67
CA GLU A 33 1.08 10.23 14.24
C GLU A 33 -0.02 10.17 13.18
N ASP A 34 0.33 10.23 11.91
CA ASP A 34 -0.63 10.25 10.80
C ASP A 34 -1.13 8.88 10.37
N LYS A 35 -0.57 7.81 10.93
CA LYS A 35 -0.85 6.43 10.51
C LYS A 35 -2.35 6.11 10.44
N GLU A 36 -3.06 6.35 11.53
CA GLU A 36 -4.50 6.06 11.61
C GLU A 36 -5.30 6.89 10.61
N PHE A 37 -5.01 8.18 10.53
CA PHE A 37 -5.70 9.07 9.61
C PHE A 37 -5.48 8.63 8.16
N ILE A 38 -4.24 8.35 7.77
CA ILE A 38 -3.91 7.94 6.41
C ILE A 38 -4.56 6.61 6.07
N PHE A 39 -4.54 5.65 7.00
CA PHE A 39 -5.21 4.36 6.77
C PHE A 39 -6.69 4.56 6.46
N GLN A 40 -7.39 5.35 7.28
CA GLN A 40 -8.81 5.64 7.08
C GLN A 40 -9.06 6.40 5.78
N ALA A 41 -8.26 7.43 5.53
CA ALA A 41 -8.44 8.27 4.36
C ALA A 41 -8.24 7.49 3.05
N VAL A 42 -7.17 6.70 2.96
CA VAL A 42 -6.86 5.93 1.75
C VAL A 42 -7.84 4.78 1.56
N SER A 43 -8.14 4.03 2.62
CA SER A 43 -9.01 2.85 2.52
C SER A 43 -10.47 3.19 2.21
N THR A 44 -10.88 4.44 2.40
CA THR A 44 -12.24 4.88 2.09
C THR A 44 -12.35 5.57 0.73
N LEU A 45 -11.24 5.75 0.00
CA LEU A 45 -11.29 6.31 -1.34
C LEU A 45 -11.90 5.33 -2.33
N THR A 46 -12.78 5.84 -3.17
CA THR A 46 -13.33 5.10 -4.30
C THR A 46 -12.84 5.77 -5.56
N PHE A 47 -12.03 5.07 -6.33
CA PHE A 47 -11.44 5.64 -7.55
C PHE A 47 -12.24 5.25 -8.77
N SER A 48 -12.82 6.24 -9.42
CA SER A 48 -13.44 6.08 -10.73
C SER A 48 -12.42 6.24 -11.85
N GLN A 49 -11.22 6.77 -11.54
CA GLN A 49 -10.15 7.01 -12.51
C GLN A 49 -8.82 6.52 -11.97
N ASP A 50 -8.07 5.81 -12.82
CA ASP A 50 -6.79 5.20 -12.45
C ASP A 50 -5.72 6.21 -12.01
N LYS A 51 -5.76 7.45 -12.53
CA LYS A 51 -4.76 8.48 -12.19
C LYS A 51 -4.72 8.83 -10.71
N GLY A 52 -5.88 9.03 -10.10
CA GLY A 52 -5.96 9.36 -8.68
C GLY A 52 -5.42 8.23 -7.82
N TRP A 53 -5.81 7.00 -8.17
CA TRP A 53 -5.36 5.79 -7.49
C TRP A 53 -3.84 5.66 -7.51
N HIS A 54 -3.24 5.75 -8.72
CA HIS A 54 -1.79 5.60 -8.86
C HIS A 54 -1.02 6.66 -8.07
N ALA A 55 -1.49 7.90 -8.08
CA ALA A 55 -0.84 8.98 -7.34
C ALA A 55 -0.80 8.66 -5.84
N VAL A 56 -1.93 8.28 -5.27
CA VAL A 56 -2.03 7.95 -3.83
C VAL A 56 -1.23 6.71 -3.51
N VAL A 57 -1.42 5.63 -4.27
CA VAL A 57 -0.73 4.35 -4.03
C VAL A 57 0.78 4.52 -4.15
N GLY A 58 1.25 5.25 -5.16
CA GLY A 58 2.68 5.53 -5.32
C GLY A 58 3.26 6.25 -4.12
N LYS A 59 2.54 7.22 -3.58
CA LYS A 59 2.97 7.94 -2.37
C LYS A 59 2.99 7.03 -1.14
N VAL A 60 1.97 6.18 -0.98
CA VAL A 60 1.95 5.21 0.12
C VAL A 60 3.15 4.26 0.02
N LEU A 61 3.37 3.69 -1.16
CA LEU A 61 4.48 2.76 -1.36
C LEU A 61 5.85 3.42 -1.09
N SER A 62 6.00 4.70 -1.43
CA SER A 62 7.26 5.40 -1.20
C SER A 62 7.58 5.60 0.28
N LEU A 63 6.57 5.51 1.18
CA LEU A 63 6.82 5.56 2.62
C LEU A 63 7.64 4.37 3.12
N PHE A 64 7.66 3.28 2.36
CA PHE A 64 8.37 2.05 2.72
C PHE A 64 9.74 1.94 2.07
N GLU A 65 10.19 2.96 1.37
CA GLU A 65 11.51 2.98 0.76
C GLU A 65 12.60 3.09 1.83
N LYS A 66 13.82 2.66 1.46
CA LYS A 66 14.96 2.70 2.36
C LYS A 66 15.22 4.14 2.83
N GLY A 67 15.31 4.32 4.13
CA GLY A 67 15.42 5.64 4.75
C GLY A 67 14.08 6.34 4.91
N GLY A 68 13.00 5.60 4.74
CA GLY A 68 11.65 6.12 4.84
C GLY A 68 11.23 6.55 6.22
N VAL A 69 9.96 6.87 6.34
CA VAL A 69 9.37 7.45 7.55
C VAL A 69 9.21 6.43 8.67
N LYS A 70 9.06 6.94 9.89
CA LYS A 70 8.74 6.12 11.06
C LYS A 70 7.27 5.74 11.05
N ASN A 71 6.97 4.52 11.49
CA ASN A 71 5.61 4.02 11.66
C ASN A 71 4.73 4.16 10.41
N PRO A 72 5.18 3.64 9.24
CA PRO A 72 4.36 3.70 8.04
C PRO A 72 3.11 2.81 8.18
N PRO A 73 2.03 3.09 7.43
CA PRO A 73 0.79 2.34 7.55
C PRO A 73 0.86 0.99 6.85
N LYS A 74 1.46 0.00 7.51
CA LYS A 74 1.71 -1.34 6.96
C LYS A 74 0.43 -2.02 6.44
N GLU A 75 -0.67 -1.80 7.11
CA GLU A 75 -1.96 -2.39 6.77
C GLU A 75 -2.43 -1.96 5.37
N LEU A 76 -1.97 -0.81 4.90
CA LEU A 76 -2.29 -0.35 3.54
C LEU A 76 -1.61 -1.19 2.45
N LEU A 77 -0.52 -1.87 2.76
CA LEU A 77 0.13 -2.75 1.78
C LEU A 77 -0.81 -3.88 1.36
N ARG A 78 -1.47 -4.52 2.33
CA ARG A 78 -2.44 -5.57 2.05
C ARG A 78 -3.66 -5.00 1.31
N TRP A 79 -4.14 -3.84 1.75
CA TRP A 79 -5.26 -3.17 1.11
C TRP A 79 -4.94 -2.85 -0.36
N ILE A 80 -3.72 -2.37 -0.65
CA ILE A 80 -3.27 -2.10 -2.02
C ILE A 80 -3.27 -3.39 -2.84
N TYR A 81 -2.75 -4.48 -2.29
CA TYR A 81 -2.74 -5.77 -2.98
C TYR A 81 -4.17 -6.23 -3.31
N GLU A 82 -5.08 -6.11 -2.38
CA GLU A 82 -6.46 -6.59 -2.52
C GLU A 82 -7.30 -5.72 -3.47
N ASN A 83 -7.00 -4.43 -3.57
CA ASN A 83 -7.87 -3.46 -4.26
C ASN A 83 -7.28 -2.89 -5.54
N SER A 84 -5.99 -3.00 -5.78
CA SER A 84 -5.36 -2.43 -6.96
C SER A 84 -5.59 -3.29 -8.19
N ARG A 85 -5.99 -2.65 -9.30
CA ARG A 85 -6.08 -3.30 -10.61
C ARG A 85 -4.73 -3.33 -11.31
N CYS A 86 -3.80 -2.51 -10.87
CA CYS A 86 -2.46 -2.40 -11.45
C CYS A 86 -1.57 -3.53 -10.93
N SER A 87 -1.12 -4.41 -11.82
CA SER A 87 -0.24 -5.53 -11.44
C SER A 87 1.07 -5.06 -10.84
N CYS A 88 1.63 -3.95 -11.34
CA CYS A 88 2.86 -3.38 -10.79
C CYS A 88 2.66 -2.93 -9.33
N CYS A 89 1.56 -2.24 -9.04
CA CYS A 89 1.24 -1.80 -7.68
C CYS A 89 1.06 -3.00 -6.75
N ARG A 90 0.36 -4.03 -7.21
CA ARG A 90 0.17 -5.27 -6.44
C ARG A 90 1.52 -5.94 -6.15
N PHE A 91 2.37 -6.05 -7.17
CA PHE A 91 3.70 -6.65 -7.01
C PHE A 91 4.53 -5.88 -5.98
N TYR A 92 4.59 -4.56 -6.08
CA TYR A 92 5.36 -3.76 -5.12
C TYR A 92 4.82 -3.92 -3.70
N ALA A 93 3.49 -3.97 -3.54
CA ALA A 93 2.88 -4.20 -2.22
C ALA A 93 3.31 -5.56 -1.65
N VAL A 94 3.25 -6.61 -2.45
CA VAL A 94 3.66 -7.97 -2.03
C VAL A 94 5.16 -7.99 -1.69
N ALA A 95 5.99 -7.36 -2.51
CA ALA A 95 7.44 -7.30 -2.27
C ALA A 95 7.75 -6.60 -0.95
N LYS A 96 7.06 -5.50 -0.64
CA LYS A 96 7.25 -4.79 0.62
C LYS A 96 6.75 -5.62 1.81
N MET A 97 5.59 -6.26 1.67
CA MET A 97 5.08 -7.17 2.70
C MET A 97 6.06 -8.31 2.97
N SER A 98 6.69 -8.84 1.93
CA SER A 98 7.71 -9.87 2.07
C SER A 98 8.88 -9.40 2.94
N LYS A 99 9.40 -8.21 2.66
CA LYS A 99 10.51 -7.61 3.43
C LYS A 99 10.14 -7.37 4.89
N LEU A 100 8.88 -7.04 5.15
CA LEU A 100 8.39 -6.76 6.49
C LEU A 100 7.88 -8.03 7.20
N ARG A 101 8.02 -9.19 6.59
CA ARG A 101 7.57 -10.48 7.13
C ARG A 101 6.07 -10.53 7.41
N MET A 102 5.30 -9.89 6.53
CA MET A 102 3.84 -9.83 6.66
C MET A 102 3.11 -10.89 5.84
N LEU A 103 3.82 -11.68 5.03
CA LEU A 103 3.18 -12.69 4.18
C LEU A 103 2.83 -13.94 4.98
N THR A 104 1.52 -14.15 5.18
CA THR A 104 0.99 -15.35 5.80
C THR A 104 0.92 -16.48 4.77
N ASP A 105 0.76 -17.73 5.22
CA ASP A 105 0.57 -18.85 4.31
C ASP A 105 -0.68 -18.69 3.46
N GLU A 106 -1.74 -18.12 4.04
CA GLU A 106 -2.98 -17.80 3.31
C GLU A 106 -2.75 -16.80 2.20
N LEU A 107 -2.03 -15.72 2.50
CA LEU A 107 -1.74 -14.67 1.53
C LEU A 107 -0.82 -15.19 0.41
N LEU A 108 0.16 -16.02 0.75
CA LEU A 108 1.01 -16.67 -0.25
C LEU A 108 0.20 -17.57 -1.18
N SER A 109 -0.78 -18.29 -0.63
CA SER A 109 -1.67 -19.12 -1.42
C SER A 109 -2.48 -18.28 -2.42
N GLU A 110 -2.99 -17.12 -1.98
CA GLU A 110 -3.67 -16.17 -2.87
C GLU A 110 -2.74 -15.67 -3.97
N CYS A 111 -1.49 -15.37 -3.64
CA CYS A 111 -0.50 -14.89 -4.60
C CYS A 111 -0.18 -15.93 -5.67
N LEU A 112 -0.25 -17.22 -5.37
CA LEU A 112 -0.07 -18.28 -6.37
C LEU A 112 -1.14 -18.24 -7.45
N ASP A 113 -2.34 -17.76 -7.11
CA ASP A 113 -3.46 -17.67 -8.04
C ASP A 113 -3.58 -16.28 -8.69
N ASP A 114 -2.66 -15.36 -8.39
CA ASP A 114 -2.68 -14.03 -8.98
C ASP A 114 -2.41 -14.09 -10.48
N SER A 115 -3.05 -13.21 -11.23
CA SER A 115 -2.86 -13.13 -12.68
C SER A 115 -1.48 -12.60 -13.08
N ASP A 116 -0.75 -11.99 -12.14
CA ASP A 116 0.60 -11.45 -12.40
C ASP A 116 1.65 -12.52 -12.16
N GLU A 117 2.46 -12.78 -13.20
CA GLU A 117 3.48 -13.82 -13.15
C GLU A 117 4.58 -13.51 -12.13
N ASP A 118 4.97 -12.24 -11.99
CA ASP A 118 6.02 -11.86 -11.04
C ASP A 118 5.58 -12.10 -9.60
N ILE A 119 4.30 -11.89 -9.31
CA ILE A 119 3.71 -12.19 -8.00
C ILE A 119 3.74 -13.69 -7.74
N ASN A 120 3.39 -14.49 -8.75
CA ASN A 120 3.44 -15.97 -8.65
C ASN A 120 4.85 -16.45 -8.35
N VAL A 121 5.84 -15.93 -9.07
CA VAL A 121 7.25 -16.32 -8.89
C VAL A 121 7.72 -15.98 -7.47
N LEU A 122 7.41 -14.79 -6.99
CA LEU A 122 7.76 -14.38 -5.64
C LEU A 122 7.14 -15.33 -4.60
N ALA A 123 5.87 -15.68 -4.76
CA ALA A 123 5.17 -16.58 -3.85
C ALA A 123 5.80 -17.97 -3.84
N VAL A 124 6.10 -18.53 -5.00
CA VAL A 124 6.75 -19.83 -5.12
C VAL A 124 8.10 -19.82 -4.38
N GLN A 125 8.90 -18.78 -4.59
CA GLN A 125 10.21 -18.67 -3.95
C GLN A 125 10.10 -18.59 -2.43
N LYS A 126 9.13 -17.83 -1.93
CA LYS A 126 8.91 -17.71 -0.49
C LYS A 126 8.45 -19.02 0.15
N ILE A 127 7.57 -19.73 -0.52
CA ILE A 127 7.11 -21.04 -0.05
C ILE A 127 8.27 -22.03 0.02
N LYS A 128 9.10 -22.09 -1.00
CA LYS A 128 10.30 -22.94 -1.02
C LYS A 128 11.25 -22.60 0.12
N ASN A 129 11.48 -21.32 0.37
CA ASN A 129 12.36 -20.88 1.44
C ASN A 129 11.82 -21.31 2.81
N ARG A 130 10.52 -21.21 3.02
CA ARG A 130 9.88 -21.66 4.28
C ARG A 130 9.97 -23.16 4.48
N GLU A 131 9.81 -23.94 3.41
CA GLU A 131 9.96 -25.39 3.44
C GLU A 131 11.37 -25.79 3.85
N LYS A 132 12.39 -25.11 3.29
CA LYS A 132 13.79 -25.34 3.67
C LYS A 132 14.05 -25.04 5.13
N GLU A 133 13.50 -23.93 5.64
CA GLU A 133 13.64 -23.56 7.05
C GLU A 133 13.00 -24.58 7.98
N ARG A 134 11.87 -25.19 7.57
CA ARG A 134 11.18 -26.23 8.36
C ARG A 134 11.95 -27.54 8.39
N GLU A 135 12.73 -27.85 7.35
CA GLU A 135 13.56 -29.05 7.28
C GLU A 135 14.80 -28.97 8.15
N ASN A 136 15.24 -27.77 8.50
CA ASN A 136 16.38 -27.52 9.38
C ASN A 136 15.90 -27.34 10.82
#